data_feb17aa8e94b55c75315db6c935c3839
#
_entry.id   feb17aa8e94b55c75315db6c935c3839
#
_cell.length_a   1.000
_cell.length_b   1.000
_cell.length_c   1.000
_cell.angle_alpha   90.00
_cell.angle_beta   90.00
_cell.angle_gamma   90.00
#
_symmetry.space_group_name_H-M   'P 1'
#
loop_
_entity.id
_entity.type
_entity.pdbx_description
1 polymer ?
#
loop_
_entity_poly.entity_id
_entity_poly.type
_entity_poly.pdbx_seq_one_letter_code
_entity_poly.pdbx_strand_id
1 'polypeptide(L)'
;MSETVEVKTCDLEGAALDWAVAVIEGYDLMKHPFRRAFIPNFGYCDYSPSTNWTFGGPLIEKHRFEFEWIGSDWHGEPLRLFTACGCDMPADATSAGPTHLIAACRAIVRAKLGETINVPAELIK
;
A
#
# COMPACT_ATOMS: atom_id res chain seq x y z
N MET A 1 17.46 8.11 -17.15
CA MET A 1 17.31 7.25 -15.98
C MET A 1 16.49 7.94 -14.91
N SER A 2 15.59 7.21 -14.32
CA SER A 2 14.79 7.76 -13.25
C SER A 2 15.56 7.69 -11.93
N GLU A 3 15.51 8.78 -11.19
CA GLU A 3 16.05 8.76 -9.84
C GLU A 3 15.07 8.03 -8.93
N THR A 4 15.61 7.36 -7.93
CA THR A 4 14.82 6.73 -6.90
C THR A 4 15.21 7.27 -5.53
N VAL A 5 14.26 7.16 -4.60
CA VAL A 5 14.47 7.59 -3.21
C VAL A 5 14.09 6.41 -2.32
N GLU A 6 14.92 6.14 -1.34
CA GLU A 6 14.60 5.10 -0.35
C GLU A 6 13.58 5.64 0.64
N VAL A 7 12.52 4.88 0.84
CA VAL A 7 11.42 5.26 1.75
C VAL A 7 11.11 4.06 2.64
N LYS A 8 10.82 4.34 3.90
CA LYS A 8 10.32 3.29 4.79
C LYS A 8 8.92 2.91 4.39
N THR A 9 8.66 1.61 4.34
CA THR A 9 7.35 1.10 3.96
C THR A 9 6.23 1.70 4.82
N CYS A 10 6.48 1.89 6.11
CA CYS A 10 5.49 2.46 7.01
C CYS A 10 5.15 3.92 6.72
N ASP A 11 5.96 4.61 5.93
CA ASP A 11 5.74 6.00 5.55
C ASP A 11 5.14 6.15 4.16
N LEU A 12 4.97 5.06 3.44
CA LEU A 12 4.40 5.12 2.09
C LEU A 12 2.94 5.52 2.12
N GLU A 13 2.57 6.42 1.21
CA GLU A 13 1.18 6.82 1.03
C GLU A 13 0.97 7.32 -0.40
N GLY A 14 -0.30 7.47 -0.77
CA GLY A 14 -0.66 8.04 -2.08
C GLY A 14 -0.08 7.27 -3.25
N ALA A 15 0.40 8.03 -4.24
CA ALA A 15 0.89 7.45 -5.49
C ALA A 15 2.09 6.52 -5.30
N ALA A 16 2.97 6.82 -4.34
CA ALA A 16 4.12 5.97 -4.07
C ALA A 16 3.70 4.60 -3.52
N LEU A 17 2.72 4.58 -2.63
CA LEU A 17 2.19 3.33 -2.10
C LEU A 17 1.49 2.53 -3.22
N ASP A 18 0.68 3.19 -4.04
CA ASP A 18 0.00 2.53 -5.15
C ASP A 18 0.98 1.95 -6.16
N TRP A 19 2.06 2.68 -6.44
CA TRP A 19 3.12 2.19 -7.32
C TRP A 19 3.76 0.92 -6.77
N ALA A 20 4.07 0.90 -5.47
CA ALA A 20 4.69 -0.27 -4.86
C ALA A 20 3.77 -1.49 -4.91
N VAL A 21 2.48 -1.31 -4.66
CA VAL A 21 1.51 -2.40 -4.77
C VAL A 21 1.41 -2.88 -6.22
N ALA A 22 1.42 -1.96 -7.19
CA ALA A 22 1.37 -2.32 -8.61
C ALA A 22 2.58 -3.19 -9.00
N VAL A 23 3.76 -2.85 -8.53
CA VAL A 23 4.96 -3.65 -8.77
C VAL A 23 4.78 -5.08 -8.27
N ILE A 24 4.24 -5.22 -7.06
CA ILE A 24 4.01 -6.54 -6.45
C ILE A 24 2.97 -7.33 -7.23
N GLU A 25 1.90 -6.68 -7.66
CA GLU A 25 0.81 -7.34 -8.38
C GLU A 25 1.14 -7.58 -9.87
N GLY A 26 2.28 -7.08 -10.32
CA GLY A 26 2.70 -7.30 -11.70
C GLY A 26 2.11 -6.33 -12.71
N TYR A 27 1.54 -5.22 -12.27
CA TYR A 27 1.02 -4.20 -13.17
C TYR A 27 2.12 -3.20 -13.49
N ASP A 28 2.27 -2.90 -14.78
CA ASP A 28 3.29 -1.99 -15.26
C ASP A 28 2.67 -0.59 -15.40
N LEU A 29 2.96 0.27 -14.43
CA LEU A 29 2.45 1.63 -14.46
C LEU A 29 3.20 2.43 -15.52
N MET A 30 2.46 3.18 -16.31
CA MET A 30 3.03 4.07 -17.31
C MET A 30 3.96 5.08 -16.64
N LYS A 31 5.10 5.34 -17.27
CA LYS A 31 6.16 6.17 -16.68
C LYS A 31 5.70 7.53 -16.20
N HIS A 32 4.72 8.09 -16.84
CA HIS A 32 4.20 9.38 -16.44
C HIS A 32 2.70 9.40 -16.67
N PRO A 33 1.91 9.65 -15.65
CA PRO A 33 2.26 10.04 -14.27
C PRO A 33 2.43 8.91 -13.25
N PHE A 34 2.74 7.71 -13.66
CA PHE A 34 2.91 6.53 -12.78
C PHE A 34 1.61 6.10 -12.08
N ARG A 35 0.49 6.41 -12.68
CA ARG A 35 -0.81 6.05 -12.10
C ARG A 35 -1.59 5.07 -12.94
N ARG A 36 -1.36 5.09 -14.24
CA ARG A 36 -2.18 4.31 -15.17
C ARG A 36 -1.52 3.02 -15.54
N ALA A 37 -2.31 1.97 -15.54
CA ALA A 37 -1.89 0.64 -15.97
C ALA A 37 -3.03 -0.03 -16.71
N PHE A 38 -2.73 -1.03 -17.50
CA PHE A 38 -3.77 -1.89 -18.07
C PHE A 38 -4.16 -2.91 -17.01
N ILE A 39 -5.39 -2.83 -16.54
CA ILE A 39 -5.92 -3.76 -15.53
C ILE A 39 -6.94 -4.66 -16.20
N PRO A 40 -6.77 -5.98 -16.17
CA PRO A 40 -7.73 -6.91 -16.76
C PRO A 40 -9.16 -6.60 -16.28
N ASN A 41 -10.11 -6.59 -17.21
CA ASN A 41 -11.51 -6.26 -17.00
C ASN A 41 -11.82 -4.78 -16.84
N PHE A 42 -10.80 -3.91 -16.71
CA PHE A 42 -11.01 -2.47 -16.56
C PHE A 42 -10.35 -1.64 -17.67
N GLY A 43 -9.39 -2.25 -18.40
CA GLY A 43 -8.63 -1.51 -19.41
C GLY A 43 -7.60 -0.58 -18.78
N TYR A 44 -7.21 0.46 -19.50
CA TYR A 44 -6.28 1.44 -18.95
C TYR A 44 -6.99 2.35 -17.97
N CYS A 45 -6.51 2.37 -16.74
CA CYS A 45 -7.12 3.17 -15.69
C CYS A 45 -6.08 3.49 -14.62
N ASP A 46 -6.44 4.43 -13.75
CA ASP A 46 -5.59 4.74 -12.61
C ASP A 46 -5.66 3.58 -11.61
N TYR A 47 -4.51 3.04 -11.26
CA TYR A 47 -4.45 1.97 -10.27
C TYR A 47 -4.17 2.59 -8.91
N SER A 48 -5.17 2.60 -8.05
CA SER A 48 -5.12 3.31 -6.77
C SER A 48 -5.68 2.49 -5.62
N PRO A 49 -5.07 1.32 -5.32
CA PRO A 49 -5.60 0.44 -4.28
C PRO A 49 -5.59 1.04 -2.88
N SER A 50 -4.74 2.04 -2.62
CA SER A 50 -4.68 2.66 -1.29
C SER A 50 -5.83 3.61 -1.00
N THR A 51 -6.59 4.01 -2.03
CA THR A 51 -7.70 4.96 -1.88
C THR A 51 -8.99 4.52 -2.56
N ASN A 52 -8.94 3.48 -3.38
CA ASN A 52 -10.09 3.02 -4.16
C ASN A 52 -10.39 1.56 -3.86
N TRP A 53 -11.56 1.31 -3.28
CA TRP A 53 -11.99 -0.04 -2.91
C TRP A 53 -12.13 -0.98 -4.10
N THR A 54 -12.37 -0.46 -5.29
CA THR A 54 -12.43 -1.29 -6.50
C THR A 54 -11.14 -2.08 -6.69
N PHE A 55 -10.00 -1.48 -6.38
CA PHE A 55 -8.69 -2.12 -6.52
C PHE A 55 -8.17 -2.66 -5.19
N GLY A 56 -8.43 -1.99 -4.09
CA GLY A 56 -7.95 -2.40 -2.78
C GLY A 56 -8.76 -3.54 -2.17
N GLY A 57 -10.07 -3.54 -2.39
CA GLY A 57 -10.94 -4.58 -1.86
C GLY A 57 -10.52 -5.99 -2.23
N PRO A 58 -10.28 -6.27 -3.52
CA PRO A 58 -9.81 -7.59 -3.93
C PRO A 58 -8.51 -8.02 -3.28
N LEU A 59 -7.62 -7.08 -2.96
CA LEU A 59 -6.37 -7.39 -2.27
C LEU A 59 -6.63 -7.81 -0.83
N ILE A 60 -7.57 -7.15 -0.17
CA ILE A 60 -7.97 -7.51 1.19
C ILE A 60 -8.52 -8.93 1.22
N GLU A 61 -9.35 -9.27 0.25
CA GLU A 61 -9.91 -10.61 0.14
C GLU A 61 -8.84 -11.65 -0.21
N LYS A 62 -7.96 -11.32 -1.16
CA LYS A 62 -6.90 -12.22 -1.61
C LYS A 62 -5.99 -12.64 -0.45
N HIS A 63 -5.61 -11.70 0.39
CA HIS A 63 -4.70 -11.96 1.51
C HIS A 63 -5.42 -12.23 2.83
N ARG A 64 -6.75 -12.16 2.83
CA ARG A 64 -7.58 -12.42 4.01
C ARG A 64 -7.13 -11.59 5.20
N PHE A 65 -7.15 -10.27 5.03
CA PHE A 65 -6.69 -9.34 6.05
C PHE A 65 -7.59 -9.33 7.28
N GLU A 66 -6.95 -9.22 8.43
CA GLU A 66 -7.59 -8.87 9.68
C GLU A 66 -7.22 -7.43 9.99
N PHE A 67 -8.15 -6.68 10.53
CA PHE A 67 -7.96 -5.29 10.90
C PHE A 67 -8.28 -5.08 12.36
N GLU A 68 -7.54 -4.18 12.99
CA GLU A 68 -7.84 -3.74 14.35
C GLU A 68 -7.82 -2.23 14.39
N TRP A 69 -8.81 -1.65 15.01
CA TRP A 69 -8.88 -0.21 15.20
C TRP A 69 -8.11 0.17 16.46
N ILE A 70 -7.14 1.05 16.31
CA ILE A 70 -6.38 1.57 17.44
C ILE A 70 -6.78 3.03 17.60
N GLY A 71 -7.66 3.29 18.56
CA GLY A 71 -8.17 4.63 18.81
C GLY A 71 -7.22 5.52 19.58
N SER A 72 -6.38 4.92 20.41
CA SER A 72 -5.44 5.68 21.22
C SER A 72 -4.23 4.82 21.56
N ASP A 73 -3.13 5.48 21.95
CA ASP A 73 -1.98 4.77 22.48
C ASP A 73 -2.22 4.41 23.95
N TRP A 74 -1.25 3.77 24.58
CA TRP A 74 -1.40 3.34 25.97
C TRP A 74 -1.36 4.50 26.99
N HIS A 75 -1.01 5.71 26.54
CA HIS A 75 -1.10 6.94 27.34
C HIS A 75 -2.45 7.65 27.17
N GLY A 76 -3.32 7.13 26.29
CA GLY A 76 -4.59 7.75 26.01
C GLY A 76 -4.57 8.80 24.91
N GLU A 77 -3.42 9.00 24.23
CA GLU A 77 -3.35 9.95 23.12
C GLU A 77 -4.02 9.38 21.89
N PRO A 78 -4.84 10.16 21.18
CA PRO A 78 -5.54 9.65 20.00
C PRO A 78 -4.59 9.24 18.90
N LEU A 79 -4.76 8.04 18.35
CA LEU A 79 -3.99 7.55 17.21
C LEU A 79 -4.83 7.46 15.94
N ARG A 80 -6.06 6.97 16.08
CA ARG A 80 -6.99 6.81 14.94
C ARG A 80 -6.36 6.06 13.77
N LEU A 81 -5.83 4.90 14.07
CA LEU A 81 -5.17 4.06 13.08
C LEU A 81 -5.84 2.70 13.02
N PHE A 82 -5.79 2.09 11.83
CA PHE A 82 -6.08 0.67 11.68
C PHE A 82 -4.76 -0.07 11.55
N THR A 83 -4.66 -1.24 12.18
CA THR A 83 -3.59 -2.17 11.86
C THR A 83 -4.15 -3.23 10.92
N ALA A 84 -3.31 -3.76 10.05
CA ALA A 84 -3.70 -4.76 9.07
C ALA A 84 -2.66 -5.86 9.02
N CYS A 85 -3.13 -7.11 9.02
CA CYS A 85 -2.28 -8.28 8.89
C CYS A 85 -2.98 -9.30 8.00
N GLY A 86 -2.31 -9.75 6.95
CA GLY A 86 -2.85 -10.79 6.08
C GLY A 86 -2.59 -12.17 6.65
N CYS A 87 -3.54 -13.09 6.47
CA CYS A 87 -3.41 -14.46 6.97
C CYS A 87 -2.22 -15.19 6.37
N ASP A 88 -1.83 -14.84 5.16
CA ASP A 88 -0.70 -15.47 4.47
C ASP A 88 0.62 -14.72 4.65
N MET A 89 0.65 -13.76 5.57
CA MET A 89 1.81 -12.91 5.80
C MET A 89 2.41 -13.17 7.18
N PRO A 90 3.73 -12.94 7.34
CA PRO A 90 4.33 -13.03 8.67
C PRO A 90 3.80 -11.93 9.58
N ALA A 91 3.76 -12.21 10.88
CA ALA A 91 3.23 -11.25 11.87
C ALA A 91 4.00 -9.92 11.85
N ASP A 92 5.30 -9.94 11.54
CA ASP A 92 6.09 -8.72 11.49
C ASP A 92 5.79 -7.84 10.27
N ALA A 93 4.96 -8.32 9.35
CA ALA A 93 4.48 -7.50 8.25
C ALA A 93 3.26 -6.66 8.63
N THR A 94 2.68 -6.87 9.82
CA THR A 94 1.56 -6.07 10.30
C THR A 94 1.90 -4.59 10.19
N SER A 95 1.00 -3.83 9.58
CA SER A 95 1.24 -2.41 9.31
C SER A 95 0.04 -1.58 9.71
N ALA A 96 0.27 -0.30 9.95
CA ALA A 96 -0.76 0.62 10.39
C ALA A 96 -1.00 1.70 9.35
N GLY A 97 -2.21 2.25 9.34
CA GLY A 97 -2.55 3.37 8.48
C GLY A 97 -3.86 4.00 8.90
N PRO A 98 -4.14 5.21 8.43
CA PRO A 98 -5.36 5.93 8.80
C PRO A 98 -6.63 5.35 8.18
N THR A 99 -6.50 4.50 7.17
CA THR A 99 -7.64 3.82 6.56
C THR A 99 -7.32 2.34 6.40
N HIS A 100 -8.36 1.52 6.22
CA HIS A 100 -8.19 0.09 5.95
C HIS A 100 -7.30 -0.14 4.73
N LEU A 101 -7.55 0.59 3.65
CA LEU A 101 -6.83 0.40 2.41
C LEU A 101 -5.34 0.75 2.55
N ILE A 102 -5.04 1.86 3.23
CA ILE A 102 -3.65 2.26 3.43
C ILE A 102 -2.93 1.25 4.31
N ALA A 103 -3.56 0.83 5.41
CA ALA A 103 -2.96 -0.18 6.29
C ALA A 103 -2.70 -1.49 5.54
N ALA A 104 -3.69 -1.96 4.78
CA ALA A 104 -3.54 -3.20 4.01
C ALA A 104 -2.44 -3.09 2.95
N CYS A 105 -2.40 -1.99 2.20
CA CYS A 105 -1.38 -1.79 1.18
C CYS A 105 0.02 -1.73 1.78
N ARG A 106 0.20 -1.05 2.90
CA ARG A 106 1.49 -1.02 3.60
C ARG A 106 1.92 -2.41 4.06
N ALA A 107 0.97 -3.22 4.55
CA ALA A 107 1.26 -4.59 4.95
C ALA A 107 1.70 -5.45 3.77
N ILE A 108 1.05 -5.31 2.62
CA ILE A 108 1.42 -6.03 1.39
C ILE A 108 2.85 -5.68 0.99
N VAL A 109 3.16 -4.39 0.95
CA VAL A 109 4.50 -3.94 0.54
C VAL A 109 5.55 -4.43 1.53
N ARG A 110 5.29 -4.32 2.82
CA ARG A 110 6.23 -4.77 3.83
C ARG A 110 6.49 -6.28 3.74
N ALA A 111 5.44 -7.06 3.52
CA ALA A 111 5.57 -8.51 3.42
C ALA A 111 6.36 -8.95 2.20
N LYS A 112 6.23 -8.23 1.08
CA LYS A 112 6.83 -8.63 -0.19
C LYS A 112 8.15 -7.95 -0.49
N LEU A 113 8.33 -6.69 -0.09
CA LEU A 113 9.50 -5.89 -0.44
C LEU A 113 10.35 -5.48 0.76
N GLY A 114 9.85 -5.67 1.99
CA GLY A 114 10.61 -5.38 3.20
C GLY A 114 10.29 -4.03 3.83
N GLU A 115 11.12 -3.62 4.77
CA GLU A 115 10.87 -2.42 5.56
C GLU A 115 11.19 -1.12 4.83
N THR A 116 12.04 -1.19 3.81
CA THR A 116 12.39 -0.04 2.99
C THR A 116 12.34 -0.43 1.53
N ILE A 117 11.99 0.52 0.68
CA ILE A 117 11.97 0.30 -0.76
C ILE A 117 12.45 1.56 -1.47
N ASN A 118 12.92 1.39 -2.71
CA ASN A 118 13.26 2.51 -3.57
C ASN A 118 12.07 2.81 -4.47
N VAL A 119 11.59 4.04 -4.43
CA VAL A 119 10.46 4.49 -5.25
C VAL A 119 10.92 5.60 -6.19
N PRO A 120 10.26 5.78 -7.35
CA PRO A 120 10.58 6.90 -8.22
C PRO A 120 10.47 8.22 -7.46
N ALA A 121 11.50 9.06 -7.55
CA ALA A 121 11.53 10.32 -6.81
C ALA A 121 10.33 11.22 -7.12
N GLU A 122 9.81 11.13 -8.34
CA GLU A 122 8.65 11.89 -8.78
C GLU A 122 7.41 11.63 -7.93
N LEU A 123 7.32 10.46 -7.31
CA LEU A 123 6.15 10.08 -6.51
C LEU A 123 6.22 10.60 -5.07
N ILE A 124 7.35 11.14 -4.66
CA ILE A 124 7.57 11.59 -3.29
C ILE A 124 7.37 13.11 -3.15
N LYS A 125 7.41 13.83 -4.22
CA LYS A 125 7.26 15.31 -4.20
C LYS A 125 5.86 15.74 -3.82
#